data_dd91aeaa41048fc0e6e012beff53e19b
#
_entry.id   dd91aeaa41048fc0e6e012beff53e19b
#
_cell.length_a   1.000
_cell.length_b   1.000
_cell.length_c   1.000
_cell.angle_alpha   90.00
_cell.angle_beta   90.00
_cell.angle_gamma   90.00
#
_symmetry.space_group_name_H-M   'P 1'
#
loop_
_entity.id
_entity.type
_entity.pdbx_description
1 polymer ?
#
loop_
_entity_poly.entity_id
_entity_poly.type
_entity_poly.pdbx_seq_one_letter_code
_entity_poly.pdbx_strand_id
1 'polypeptide(L)'
;MRQALEVADIFRCHGPAWRATRAGHVSLAQLKAMSAIETCRTAALGGHLEGCEDCGHRRIAYNSCRNRHCPKCQGAAAREWLAAREADLLPVGYFHVVFTLPAEVADIAFHNKAVVYDLLFKAASETMLTIAADPRHLGARIGITAVLHTWGSAMTHHPHIHMIVPGGGISLDGERWVSSRPAFLLPVRLLGALFRRLFLTRLLELHTAGRLQFFGDQSGLNDQRAFARHLAPIRKKKWVVFAKPPFSGPEAVLAYLSRYTHRVAISNRRLISFDEAGVTFRYKDYRCSGADRHRTMTLHADEFIRRFLVHVLPQGFHRIRHYGLLASAGRKANVARARELLAVPMTDETAAPDAPSDPRPPCPCCGGRMVVIETLKPTFRARAPPRLRPPAGMVAS
;
A
#
# COMPACT_ATOMS: atom_id res chain seq x y z
N MET A 1 15.39 29.25 2.78
CA MET A 1 15.46 27.77 2.63
C MET A 1 14.79 27.37 1.32
N ARG A 2 15.43 26.60 0.43
CA ARG A 2 14.75 26.03 -0.75
C ARG A 2 13.66 25.07 -0.25
N GLN A 3 12.45 25.27 -0.72
CA GLN A 3 11.33 24.37 -0.43
C GLN A 3 11.68 22.97 -0.94
N ALA A 4 11.49 21.93 -0.12
CA ALA A 4 11.80 20.56 -0.53
C ALA A 4 10.90 20.14 -1.72
N LEU A 5 11.51 19.54 -2.75
CA LEU A 5 10.81 19.08 -3.94
C LEU A 5 9.74 18.03 -3.61
N GLU A 6 8.57 18.17 -4.20
CA GLU A 6 7.42 17.30 -4.00
C GLU A 6 6.91 16.68 -5.31
N VAL A 7 6.28 15.52 -5.22
CA VAL A 7 5.54 14.92 -6.36
C VAL A 7 4.48 15.87 -6.89
N ALA A 8 3.90 16.68 -6.01
CA ALA A 8 2.92 17.70 -6.38
C ALA A 8 3.47 18.75 -7.36
N ASP A 9 4.76 19.11 -7.26
CA ASP A 9 5.37 20.12 -8.12
C ASP A 9 5.50 19.59 -9.56
N ILE A 10 5.89 18.32 -9.70
CA ILE A 10 5.97 17.63 -10.98
C ILE A 10 4.57 17.57 -11.64
N PHE A 11 3.54 17.24 -10.85
CA PHE A 11 2.17 17.16 -11.35
C PHE A 11 1.60 18.52 -11.71
N ARG A 12 1.90 19.60 -10.96
CA ARG A 12 1.48 20.96 -11.31
C ARG A 12 2.11 21.45 -12.59
N CYS A 13 3.41 21.17 -12.77
CA CYS A 13 4.17 21.62 -13.94
C CYS A 13 3.78 20.84 -15.21
N HIS A 14 3.82 19.53 -15.20
CA HIS A 14 3.63 18.67 -16.38
C HIS A 14 2.25 18.01 -16.47
N GLY A 15 1.51 17.95 -15.37
CA GLY A 15 0.20 17.28 -15.32
C GLY A 15 -0.83 17.80 -16.34
N PRO A 16 -0.97 19.10 -16.56
CA PRO A 16 -1.92 19.63 -17.58
C PRO A 16 -1.63 19.09 -18.97
N ALA A 17 -0.39 19.22 -19.46
CA ALA A 17 0.03 18.72 -20.78
C ALA A 17 -0.08 17.20 -20.86
N TRP A 18 0.36 16.49 -19.81
CA TRP A 18 0.29 15.03 -19.72
C TRP A 18 -1.16 14.53 -19.82
N ARG A 19 -2.12 15.18 -19.17
CA ARG A 19 -3.54 14.83 -19.26
C ARG A 19 -4.13 15.11 -20.65
N ALA A 20 -3.73 16.22 -21.28
CA ALA A 20 -4.20 16.58 -22.61
C ALA A 20 -3.77 15.55 -23.66
N THR A 21 -2.50 15.14 -23.64
CA THR A 21 -1.94 14.16 -24.60
C THR A 21 -2.48 12.74 -24.41
N ARG A 22 -3.10 12.45 -23.27
CA ARG A 22 -3.63 11.11 -22.90
C ARG A 22 -5.13 11.13 -22.59
N ALA A 23 -5.84 12.11 -23.16
CA ALA A 23 -7.30 12.20 -23.01
C ALA A 23 -7.97 10.90 -23.48
N GLY A 24 -8.89 10.35 -22.68
CA GLY A 24 -9.55 9.08 -22.96
C GLY A 24 -8.78 7.82 -22.49
N HIS A 25 -7.48 7.94 -22.18
CA HIS A 25 -6.65 6.79 -21.77
C HIS A 25 -6.28 6.78 -20.27
N VAL A 26 -6.77 7.75 -19.51
CA VAL A 26 -6.49 7.91 -18.07
C VAL A 26 -7.77 7.64 -17.28
N SER A 27 -7.72 6.72 -16.33
CA SER A 27 -8.88 6.39 -15.51
C SER A 27 -9.27 7.57 -14.59
N LEU A 28 -10.56 7.65 -14.25
CA LEU A 28 -11.06 8.65 -13.31
C LEU A 28 -10.35 8.59 -11.94
N ALA A 29 -9.98 7.37 -11.49
CA ALA A 29 -9.24 7.19 -10.25
C ALA A 29 -7.84 7.83 -10.31
N GLN A 30 -7.15 7.73 -11.45
CA GLN A 30 -5.85 8.36 -11.68
C GLN A 30 -5.97 9.88 -11.74
N LEU A 31 -6.97 10.40 -12.45
CA LEU A 31 -7.24 11.85 -12.51
C LEU A 31 -7.55 12.44 -11.13
N LYS A 32 -8.40 11.75 -10.34
CA LYS A 32 -8.70 12.13 -8.95
C LYS A 32 -7.45 12.11 -8.07
N ALA A 33 -6.57 11.12 -8.23
CA ALA A 33 -5.32 11.04 -7.46
C ALA A 33 -4.37 12.19 -7.82
N MET A 34 -4.21 12.53 -9.11
CA MET A 34 -3.40 13.68 -9.55
C MET A 34 -3.91 14.97 -8.94
N SER A 35 -5.20 15.29 -9.16
CA SER A 35 -5.82 16.52 -8.65
C SER A 35 -5.70 16.63 -7.11
N ALA A 36 -5.93 15.54 -6.40
CA ALA A 36 -5.80 15.51 -4.95
C ALA A 36 -4.36 15.79 -4.48
N ILE A 37 -3.33 15.28 -5.19
CA ILE A 37 -1.93 15.52 -4.86
C ILE A 37 -1.53 16.96 -5.18
N GLU A 38 -1.97 17.48 -6.33
CA GLU A 38 -1.72 18.87 -6.77
C GLU A 38 -2.25 19.90 -5.77
N THR A 39 -3.44 19.66 -5.22
CA THR A 39 -4.14 20.58 -4.31
C THR A 39 -3.84 20.33 -2.83
N CYS A 40 -3.15 19.24 -2.49
CA CYS A 40 -2.89 18.84 -1.11
C CYS A 40 -2.09 19.89 -0.34
N ARG A 41 -2.64 20.35 0.79
CA ARG A 41 -2.06 21.38 1.66
C ARG A 41 -1.78 22.70 0.91
N THR A 42 -2.78 23.14 0.17
CA THR A 42 -2.82 24.46 -0.49
C THR A 42 -4.14 25.16 -0.16
N ALA A 43 -4.23 26.46 -0.44
CA ALA A 43 -5.46 27.23 -0.29
C ALA A 43 -6.67 26.66 -1.04
N ALA A 44 -6.43 25.85 -2.10
CA ALA A 44 -7.49 25.18 -2.85
C ALA A 44 -8.38 24.27 -2.00
N LEU A 45 -7.84 23.68 -0.93
CA LEU A 45 -8.60 22.83 0.01
C LEU A 45 -9.03 23.57 1.28
N GLY A 46 -8.80 24.89 1.38
CA GLY A 46 -9.02 25.65 2.60
C GLY A 46 -8.01 25.27 3.69
N GLY A 47 -8.28 25.71 4.93
CA GLY A 47 -7.38 25.48 6.04
C GLY A 47 -7.84 26.14 7.32
N HIS A 48 -6.90 26.35 8.21
CA HIS A 48 -7.11 27.03 9.47
C HIS A 48 -5.98 28.05 9.70
N LEU A 49 -6.34 29.23 10.22
CA LEU A 49 -5.41 30.12 10.85
C LEU A 49 -5.27 29.63 12.30
N GLU A 50 -4.07 29.20 12.67
CA GLU A 50 -3.75 28.75 14.03
C GLU A 50 -2.91 29.80 14.73
N GLY A 51 -3.16 30.00 16.02
CA GLY A 51 -2.39 30.89 16.89
C GLY A 51 -1.93 30.18 18.15
N CYS A 52 -0.77 30.58 18.66
CA CYS A 52 -0.28 30.11 19.93
C CYS A 52 -0.91 30.92 21.06
N GLU A 53 -1.43 30.25 22.08
CA GLU A 53 -2.03 30.88 23.25
C GLU A 53 -0.96 31.64 24.10
N ASP A 54 0.31 31.17 24.10
CA ASP A 54 1.37 31.71 24.97
C ASP A 54 2.13 32.85 24.32
N CYS A 55 2.54 32.73 23.04
CA CYS A 55 3.43 33.70 22.40
C CYS A 55 2.82 34.48 21.23
N GLY A 56 1.56 34.22 20.91
CA GLY A 56 0.87 34.89 19.81
C GLY A 56 1.37 34.49 18.40
N HIS A 57 2.28 33.52 18.26
CA HIS A 57 2.74 33.04 16.95
C HIS A 57 1.57 32.54 16.10
N ARG A 58 1.49 33.00 14.85
CA ARG A 58 0.42 32.60 13.91
C ARG A 58 0.96 31.82 12.72
N ARG A 59 0.21 30.81 12.27
CA ARG A 59 0.50 30.07 11.04
C ARG A 59 -0.76 29.65 10.32
N ILE A 60 -0.68 29.47 9.00
CA ILE A 60 -1.75 28.87 8.21
C ILE A 60 -1.47 27.37 8.07
N ALA A 61 -2.43 26.55 8.50
CA ALA A 61 -2.43 25.09 8.35
C ALA A 61 -3.45 24.70 7.27
N TYR A 62 -3.00 24.45 6.04
CA TYR A 62 -3.87 24.04 4.96
C TYR A 62 -4.32 22.58 5.08
N ASN A 63 -5.57 22.30 4.67
CA ASN A 63 -6.19 21.00 4.72
C ASN A 63 -5.49 19.98 3.83
N SER A 64 -5.44 18.73 4.32
CA SER A 64 -4.89 17.59 3.57
C SER A 64 -5.93 16.98 2.63
N CYS A 65 -5.48 16.44 1.48
CA CYS A 65 -6.37 15.77 0.53
C CYS A 65 -6.86 14.39 0.98
N ARG A 66 -6.29 13.82 2.03
CA ARG A 66 -6.55 12.47 2.57
C ARG A 66 -6.48 11.35 1.52
N ASN A 67 -5.93 11.62 0.34
CA ASN A 67 -5.80 10.61 -0.70
C ASN A 67 -4.72 9.59 -0.33
N ARG A 68 -5.04 8.30 -0.44
CA ARG A 68 -4.12 7.20 -0.10
C ARG A 68 -2.89 7.08 -0.99
N HIS A 69 -2.81 7.81 -2.10
CA HIS A 69 -1.66 7.87 -2.99
C HIS A 69 -0.81 9.13 -2.77
N CYS A 70 -1.26 10.07 -1.92
CA CYS A 70 -0.57 11.32 -1.67
C CYS A 70 0.63 11.11 -0.71
N PRO A 71 1.88 11.43 -1.12
CA PRO A 71 3.06 11.27 -0.27
C PRO A 71 3.01 12.09 1.03
N LYS A 72 2.31 13.24 1.03
CA LYS A 72 2.14 14.09 2.22
C LYS A 72 1.18 13.50 3.25
N CYS A 73 0.12 12.81 2.80
CA CYS A 73 -0.96 12.34 3.68
C CYS A 73 -0.61 11.02 4.38
N GLN A 74 0.30 10.22 3.81
CA GLN A 74 0.55 8.86 4.30
C GLN A 74 1.18 8.80 5.70
N GLY A 75 1.95 9.80 6.10
CA GLY A 75 2.57 9.81 7.44
C GLY A 75 1.56 9.90 8.58
N ALA A 76 0.53 10.74 8.46
CA ALA A 76 -0.54 10.86 9.47
C ALA A 76 -1.40 9.58 9.51
N ALA A 77 -1.85 9.10 8.34
CA ALA A 77 -2.63 7.87 8.24
C ALA A 77 -1.87 6.64 8.79
N ALA A 78 -0.53 6.60 8.64
CA ALA A 78 0.30 5.54 9.20
C ALA A 78 0.29 5.55 10.73
N ARG A 79 0.44 6.73 11.34
CA ARG A 79 0.43 6.86 12.81
C ARG A 79 -0.91 6.47 13.42
N GLU A 80 -2.00 6.97 12.85
CA GLU A 80 -3.37 6.66 13.28
C GLU A 80 -3.67 5.15 13.18
N TRP A 81 -3.32 4.54 12.04
CA TRP A 81 -3.48 3.10 11.84
C TRP A 81 -2.64 2.30 12.83
N LEU A 82 -1.42 2.76 13.11
CA LEU A 82 -0.47 2.11 13.99
C LEU A 82 -0.98 2.09 15.43
N ALA A 83 -1.39 3.23 15.96
CA ALA A 83 -1.99 3.33 17.29
C ALA A 83 -3.18 2.37 17.46
N ALA A 84 -4.05 2.29 16.42
CA ALA A 84 -5.16 1.35 16.44
C ALA A 84 -4.75 -0.14 16.39
N ARG A 85 -3.53 -0.47 15.96
CA ARG A 85 -3.02 -1.86 15.89
C ARG A 85 -2.13 -2.24 17.06
N GLU A 86 -1.62 -1.29 17.81
CA GLU A 86 -0.81 -1.53 19.00
C GLU A 86 -1.55 -2.42 20.01
N ALA A 87 -2.83 -2.12 20.23
CA ALA A 87 -3.72 -2.91 21.08
C ALA A 87 -3.95 -4.37 20.62
N ASP A 88 -3.71 -4.68 19.34
CA ASP A 88 -3.88 -6.04 18.81
C ASP A 88 -2.58 -6.88 18.86
N LEU A 89 -1.45 -6.31 19.28
CA LEU A 89 -0.18 -7.04 19.31
C LEU A 89 -0.16 -8.10 20.42
N LEU A 90 0.42 -9.22 20.04
CA LEU A 90 0.74 -10.32 20.98
C LEU A 90 2.23 -10.23 21.38
N PRO A 91 2.61 -10.63 22.61
CA PRO A 91 3.99 -10.59 23.09
C PRO A 91 4.84 -11.74 22.51
N VAL A 92 4.81 -11.89 21.20
CA VAL A 92 5.56 -12.90 20.45
C VAL A 92 6.38 -12.24 19.34
N GLY A 93 7.38 -12.93 18.83
CA GLY A 93 8.08 -12.47 17.62
C GLY A 93 7.15 -12.48 16.41
N TYR A 94 7.41 -11.60 15.42
CA TYR A 94 6.60 -11.51 14.20
C TYR A 94 7.44 -11.75 12.96
N PHE A 95 7.00 -12.65 12.11
CA PHE A 95 7.64 -12.93 10.83
C PHE A 95 7.11 -12.00 9.74
N HIS A 96 8.01 -11.64 8.84
CA HIS A 96 7.66 -10.93 7.61
C HIS A 96 7.77 -11.88 6.43
N VAL A 97 6.64 -12.18 5.79
CA VAL A 97 6.56 -13.05 4.61
C VAL A 97 6.12 -12.23 3.40
N VAL A 98 6.77 -12.44 2.26
CA VAL A 98 6.47 -11.74 1.02
C VAL A 98 6.14 -12.73 -0.09
N PHE A 99 4.98 -12.55 -0.72
CA PHE A 99 4.55 -13.28 -1.91
C PHE A 99 4.63 -12.36 -3.12
N THR A 100 5.40 -12.73 -4.13
CA THR A 100 5.65 -11.90 -5.31
C THR A 100 5.13 -12.58 -6.57
N LEU A 101 4.42 -11.81 -7.43
CA LEU A 101 4.02 -12.29 -8.74
C LEU A 101 5.20 -12.24 -9.73
N PRO A 102 5.36 -13.25 -10.59
CA PRO A 102 6.26 -13.18 -11.74
C PRO A 102 5.91 -12.02 -12.68
N ALA A 103 6.90 -11.52 -13.42
CA ALA A 103 6.71 -10.39 -14.32
C ALA A 103 5.60 -10.63 -15.34
N GLU A 104 5.54 -11.83 -15.91
CA GLU A 104 4.55 -12.21 -16.92
C GLU A 104 3.10 -12.16 -16.38
N VAL A 105 2.93 -12.41 -15.09
CA VAL A 105 1.62 -12.26 -14.41
C VAL A 105 1.38 -10.81 -14.03
N ALA A 106 2.43 -10.04 -13.72
CA ALA A 106 2.31 -8.62 -13.42
C ALA A 106 1.76 -7.83 -14.63
N ASP A 107 2.11 -8.23 -15.85
CA ASP A 107 1.59 -7.63 -17.08
C ASP A 107 0.08 -7.87 -17.23
N ILE A 108 -0.41 -9.08 -16.92
CA ILE A 108 -1.86 -9.38 -16.85
C ILE A 108 -2.54 -8.55 -15.75
N ALA A 109 -1.90 -8.42 -14.59
CA ALA A 109 -2.41 -7.65 -13.47
C ALA A 109 -2.55 -6.15 -13.77
N PHE A 110 -1.75 -5.62 -14.69
CA PHE A 110 -1.80 -4.21 -15.07
C PHE A 110 -3.18 -3.79 -15.58
N HIS A 111 -3.79 -4.59 -16.44
CA HIS A 111 -5.13 -4.35 -16.98
C HIS A 111 -6.25 -4.87 -16.08
N ASN A 112 -5.95 -5.83 -15.21
CA ASN A 112 -6.92 -6.57 -14.39
C ASN A 112 -6.74 -6.35 -12.89
N LYS A 113 -6.39 -5.12 -12.47
CA LYS A 113 -5.93 -4.80 -11.11
C LYS A 113 -6.83 -5.36 -10.00
N ALA A 114 -8.13 -5.07 -10.04
CA ALA A 114 -9.05 -5.49 -8.98
C ALA A 114 -9.10 -7.01 -8.84
N VAL A 115 -9.25 -7.71 -9.95
CA VAL A 115 -9.43 -9.16 -10.00
C VAL A 115 -8.14 -9.89 -9.62
N VAL A 116 -7.01 -9.49 -10.23
CA VAL A 116 -5.72 -10.17 -10.01
C VAL A 116 -5.13 -9.86 -8.63
N TYR A 117 -5.32 -8.64 -8.12
CA TYR A 117 -4.87 -8.31 -6.75
C TYR A 117 -5.74 -9.01 -5.69
N ASP A 118 -7.05 -9.18 -5.94
CA ASP A 118 -7.91 -9.97 -5.06
C ASP A 118 -7.48 -11.44 -5.05
N LEU A 119 -7.20 -12.00 -6.23
CA LEU A 119 -6.67 -13.34 -6.37
C LEU A 119 -5.33 -13.50 -5.63
N LEU A 120 -4.43 -12.52 -5.74
CA LEU A 120 -3.14 -12.53 -5.06
C LEU A 120 -3.32 -12.59 -3.53
N PHE A 121 -4.24 -11.80 -2.96
CA PHE A 121 -4.56 -11.87 -1.55
C PHE A 121 -5.12 -13.24 -1.15
N LYS A 122 -6.08 -13.77 -1.90
CA LYS A 122 -6.73 -15.05 -1.62
C LYS A 122 -5.74 -16.21 -1.68
N ALA A 123 -4.97 -16.30 -2.76
CA ALA A 123 -4.02 -17.40 -2.94
C ALA A 123 -2.90 -17.36 -1.90
N ALA A 124 -2.36 -16.18 -1.57
CA ALA A 124 -1.29 -16.05 -0.58
C ALA A 124 -1.78 -16.34 0.84
N SER A 125 -2.95 -15.80 1.25
CA SER A 125 -3.49 -16.05 2.59
C SER A 125 -3.88 -17.50 2.79
N GLU A 126 -4.55 -18.12 1.82
CA GLU A 126 -4.92 -19.53 1.87
C GLU A 126 -3.69 -20.45 1.93
N THR A 127 -2.64 -20.13 1.16
CA THR A 127 -1.37 -20.86 1.23
C THR A 127 -0.80 -20.85 2.66
N MET A 128 -0.76 -19.69 3.29
CA MET A 128 -0.26 -19.56 4.66
C MET A 128 -1.12 -20.33 5.66
N LEU A 129 -2.43 -20.15 5.59
CA LEU A 129 -3.37 -20.79 6.53
C LEU A 129 -3.37 -22.31 6.40
N THR A 130 -3.36 -22.83 5.17
CA THR A 130 -3.35 -24.27 4.88
C THR A 130 -2.09 -24.95 5.43
N ILE A 131 -0.91 -24.38 5.15
CA ILE A 131 0.35 -24.99 5.59
C ILE A 131 0.54 -24.81 7.09
N ALA A 132 0.10 -23.70 7.69
CA ALA A 132 0.16 -23.51 9.13
C ALA A 132 -0.76 -24.47 9.90
N ALA A 133 -1.92 -24.80 9.37
CA ALA A 133 -2.85 -25.75 9.99
C ALA A 133 -2.37 -27.21 9.93
N ASP A 134 -1.46 -27.56 9.01
CA ASP A 134 -0.92 -28.92 8.90
C ASP A 134 -0.05 -29.26 10.13
N PRO A 135 -0.39 -30.33 10.90
CA PRO A 135 0.37 -30.74 12.09
C PRO A 135 1.84 -31.08 11.82
N ARG A 136 2.17 -31.47 10.58
CA ARG A 136 3.57 -31.71 10.17
C ARG A 136 4.42 -30.46 10.13
N HIS A 137 3.80 -29.26 10.18
CA HIS A 137 4.47 -27.97 10.12
C HIS A 137 4.29 -27.21 11.42
N LEU A 138 3.16 -26.53 11.61
CA LEU A 138 2.86 -25.79 12.83
C LEU A 138 1.68 -26.38 13.61
N GLY A 139 0.67 -26.90 12.94
CA GLY A 139 -0.53 -27.48 13.55
C GLY A 139 -1.40 -26.44 14.27
N ALA A 140 -1.45 -25.19 13.75
CA ALA A 140 -2.13 -24.11 14.42
C ALA A 140 -2.85 -23.14 13.45
N ARG A 141 -3.86 -22.48 13.96
CA ARG A 141 -4.53 -21.33 13.31
C ARG A 141 -3.70 -20.07 13.56
N ILE A 142 -3.14 -19.49 12.52
CA ILE A 142 -2.33 -18.27 12.59
C ILE A 142 -3.16 -17.02 12.29
N GLY A 143 -2.64 -15.86 12.71
CA GLY A 143 -3.15 -14.54 12.32
C GLY A 143 -2.27 -13.91 11.25
N ILE A 144 -2.85 -13.18 10.29
CA ILE A 144 -2.11 -12.52 9.21
C ILE A 144 -2.62 -11.09 9.03
N THR A 145 -1.70 -10.12 9.01
CA THR A 145 -1.94 -8.79 8.43
C THR A 145 -1.22 -8.70 7.09
N ALA A 146 -1.97 -8.56 6.00
CA ALA A 146 -1.47 -8.56 4.64
C ALA A 146 -1.60 -7.18 4.00
N VAL A 147 -0.54 -6.70 3.32
CA VAL A 147 -0.48 -5.38 2.68
C VAL A 147 -0.02 -5.52 1.24
N LEU A 148 -0.83 -5.04 0.29
CA LEU A 148 -0.47 -5.01 -1.12
C LEU A 148 0.48 -3.85 -1.43
N HIS A 149 1.58 -4.15 -2.07
CA HIS A 149 2.42 -3.22 -2.81
C HIS A 149 2.39 -3.57 -4.30
N THR A 150 2.35 -2.56 -5.16
CA THR A 150 2.32 -2.75 -6.61
C THR A 150 3.59 -2.25 -7.29
N TRP A 151 4.58 -1.78 -6.53
CA TRP A 151 5.79 -1.11 -7.05
C TRP A 151 7.09 -1.75 -6.58
N GLY A 152 8.04 -1.82 -7.49
CA GLY A 152 9.45 -1.97 -7.16
C GLY A 152 10.09 -0.63 -6.76
N SER A 153 11.35 -0.66 -6.33
CA SER A 153 12.07 0.54 -5.89
C SER A 153 12.21 1.62 -6.98
N ALA A 154 12.28 1.24 -8.25
CA ALA A 154 12.32 2.14 -9.42
C ALA A 154 10.91 2.53 -9.94
N MET A 155 9.86 2.35 -9.14
CA MET A 155 8.45 2.55 -9.53
C MET A 155 8.01 1.67 -10.72
N THR A 156 8.65 0.54 -10.95
CA THR A 156 8.18 -0.47 -11.90
C THR A 156 6.97 -1.21 -11.34
N HIS A 157 6.05 -1.64 -12.19
CA HIS A 157 4.89 -2.42 -11.75
C HIS A 157 5.34 -3.82 -11.30
N HIS A 158 5.21 -4.08 -10.01
CA HIS A 158 5.71 -5.29 -9.34
C HIS A 158 4.78 -5.68 -8.18
N PRO A 159 3.61 -6.29 -8.48
CA PRO A 159 2.64 -6.64 -7.45
C PRO A 159 3.17 -7.71 -6.50
N HIS A 160 3.12 -7.43 -5.21
CA HIS A 160 3.50 -8.35 -4.15
C HIS A 160 2.78 -8.02 -2.86
N ILE A 161 2.62 -9.02 -2.00
CA ILE A 161 1.99 -8.86 -0.69
C ILE A 161 3.04 -9.06 0.39
N HIS A 162 3.10 -8.09 1.29
CA HIS A 162 3.79 -8.21 2.57
C HIS A 162 2.80 -8.74 3.61
N MET A 163 3.19 -9.82 4.28
CA MET A 163 2.42 -10.39 5.38
C MET A 163 3.22 -10.30 6.68
N ILE A 164 2.57 -9.83 7.73
CA ILE A 164 3.09 -9.86 9.10
C ILE A 164 2.30 -10.92 9.85
N VAL A 165 3.01 -11.86 10.43
CA VAL A 165 2.46 -13.07 11.02
C VAL A 165 3.07 -13.29 12.40
N PRO A 166 2.27 -13.40 13.48
CA PRO A 166 2.78 -13.77 14.80
C PRO A 166 3.56 -15.09 14.75
N GLY A 167 4.57 -15.22 15.57
CA GLY A 167 5.42 -16.41 15.67
C GLY A 167 4.73 -17.57 16.36
N GLY A 168 3.56 -17.95 15.89
CA GLY A 168 2.76 -19.04 16.41
C GLY A 168 1.28 -18.86 16.08
N GLY A 169 0.44 -19.70 16.70
CA GLY A 169 -1.00 -19.67 16.53
C GLY A 169 -1.73 -20.46 17.61
N ILE A 170 -3.04 -20.37 17.62
CA ILE A 170 -3.88 -21.19 18.50
C ILE A 170 -3.99 -22.60 17.88
N SER A 171 -3.76 -23.63 18.65
CA SER A 171 -3.94 -25.03 18.23
C SER A 171 -5.32 -25.27 17.62
N LEU A 172 -5.47 -26.33 16.84
CA LEU A 172 -6.73 -26.60 16.13
C LEU A 172 -7.89 -26.89 17.07
N ASP A 173 -7.61 -27.49 18.25
CA ASP A 173 -8.55 -27.70 19.34
C ASP A 173 -8.89 -26.41 20.14
N GLY A 174 -8.08 -25.35 20.00
CA GLY A 174 -8.28 -24.08 20.70
C GLY A 174 -7.66 -24.01 22.10
N GLU A 175 -6.98 -25.07 22.57
CA GLU A 175 -6.61 -25.24 23.98
C GLU A 175 -5.23 -24.68 24.34
N ARG A 176 -4.35 -24.42 23.35
CA ARG A 176 -2.98 -23.96 23.61
C ARG A 176 -2.44 -23.04 22.52
N TRP A 177 -1.46 -22.22 22.88
CA TRP A 177 -0.63 -21.53 21.93
C TRP A 177 0.49 -22.43 21.43
N VAL A 178 0.60 -22.59 20.11
CA VAL A 178 1.65 -23.32 19.45
C VAL A 178 2.67 -22.32 18.91
N SER A 179 3.83 -22.24 19.55
CA SER A 179 4.92 -21.34 19.14
C SER A 179 5.63 -21.87 17.89
N SER A 180 6.01 -20.98 16.99
CA SER A 180 6.92 -21.29 15.89
C SER A 180 8.34 -21.55 16.43
N ARG A 181 9.19 -22.17 15.61
CA ARG A 181 10.62 -22.24 15.92
C ARG A 181 11.22 -20.82 15.87
N PRO A 182 12.30 -20.53 16.65
CA PRO A 182 12.80 -19.16 16.82
C PRO A 182 13.09 -18.39 15.53
N ALA A 183 13.64 -19.01 14.51
CA ALA A 183 13.97 -18.35 13.24
C ALA A 183 13.20 -18.90 12.03
N PHE A 184 12.19 -19.74 12.26
CA PHE A 184 11.50 -20.49 11.22
C PHE A 184 10.00 -20.56 11.49
N LEU A 185 9.20 -19.98 10.58
CA LEU A 185 7.74 -20.05 10.65
C LEU A 185 7.22 -21.26 9.84
N LEU A 186 7.42 -21.25 8.52
CA LEU A 186 6.91 -22.26 7.58
C LEU A 186 7.92 -22.47 6.42
N PRO A 187 7.91 -23.65 5.76
CA PRO A 187 8.85 -23.97 4.70
C PRO A 187 8.57 -23.18 3.41
N VAL A 188 9.40 -22.18 3.08
CA VAL A 188 9.21 -21.26 1.96
C VAL A 188 9.10 -21.94 0.59
N ARG A 189 9.74 -23.12 0.40
CA ARG A 189 9.63 -23.90 -0.83
C ARG A 189 8.22 -24.44 -1.02
N LEU A 190 7.61 -24.93 0.06
CA LEU A 190 6.25 -25.45 0.05
C LEU A 190 5.23 -24.30 -0.12
N LEU A 191 5.45 -23.18 0.57
CA LEU A 191 4.67 -21.96 0.38
C LEU A 191 4.67 -21.53 -1.10
N GLY A 192 5.85 -21.46 -1.74
CA GLY A 192 5.96 -21.09 -3.15
C GLY A 192 5.28 -22.06 -4.11
N ALA A 193 5.34 -23.36 -3.84
CA ALA A 193 4.71 -24.39 -4.66
C ALA A 193 3.17 -24.35 -4.58
N LEU A 194 2.62 -24.25 -3.36
CA LEU A 194 1.17 -24.18 -3.15
C LEU A 194 0.60 -22.85 -3.68
N PHE A 195 1.25 -21.73 -3.39
CA PHE A 195 0.87 -20.41 -3.89
C PHE A 195 0.78 -20.39 -5.42
N ARG A 196 1.82 -20.88 -6.11
CA ARG A 196 1.83 -20.99 -7.57
C ARG A 196 0.66 -21.80 -8.08
N ARG A 197 0.42 -22.98 -7.49
CA ARG A 197 -0.70 -23.87 -7.88
C ARG A 197 -2.04 -23.16 -7.73
N LEU A 198 -2.34 -22.65 -6.54
CA LEU A 198 -3.62 -21.99 -6.25
C LEU A 198 -3.83 -20.76 -7.13
N PHE A 199 -2.79 -19.94 -7.29
CA PHE A 199 -2.89 -18.74 -8.09
C PHE A 199 -3.16 -19.04 -9.57
N LEU A 200 -2.37 -19.94 -10.19
CA LEU A 200 -2.48 -20.23 -11.62
C LEU A 200 -3.77 -21.00 -11.96
N THR A 201 -4.22 -21.91 -11.08
CA THR A 201 -5.50 -22.59 -11.26
C THR A 201 -6.65 -21.57 -11.29
N ARG A 202 -6.72 -20.71 -10.29
CA ARG A 202 -7.78 -19.70 -10.21
C ARG A 202 -7.66 -18.61 -11.27
N LEU A 203 -6.45 -18.28 -11.71
CA LEU A 203 -6.26 -17.33 -12.82
C LEU A 203 -6.85 -17.91 -14.12
N LEU A 204 -6.68 -19.21 -14.36
CA LEU A 204 -7.29 -19.90 -15.50
C LEU A 204 -8.82 -19.95 -15.37
N GLU A 205 -9.35 -20.23 -14.17
CA GLU A 205 -10.79 -20.17 -13.90
C GLU A 205 -11.38 -18.79 -14.19
N LEU A 206 -10.70 -17.72 -13.76
CA LEU A 206 -11.10 -16.34 -14.05
C LEU A 206 -11.08 -16.03 -15.55
N HIS A 207 -10.11 -16.56 -16.29
CA HIS A 207 -10.05 -16.43 -17.74
C HIS A 207 -11.25 -17.12 -18.39
N THR A 208 -11.49 -18.39 -18.05
CA THR A 208 -12.61 -19.20 -18.59
C THR A 208 -13.97 -18.54 -18.26
N ALA A 209 -14.08 -17.90 -17.10
CA ALA A 209 -15.27 -17.14 -16.70
C ALA A 209 -15.38 -15.74 -17.36
N GLY A 210 -14.50 -15.37 -18.29
CA GLY A 210 -14.52 -14.08 -18.97
C GLY A 210 -14.27 -12.87 -18.05
N ARG A 211 -13.60 -13.09 -16.89
CA ARG A 211 -13.36 -12.06 -15.88
C ARG A 211 -12.06 -11.29 -16.10
N LEU A 212 -11.27 -11.65 -17.09
CA LEU A 212 -10.02 -10.99 -17.47
C LEU A 212 -10.19 -10.25 -18.78
N GLN A 213 -9.51 -9.12 -18.89
CA GLN A 213 -9.50 -8.28 -20.07
C GLN A 213 -8.07 -8.16 -20.59
N PHE A 214 -7.91 -8.21 -21.91
CA PHE A 214 -6.62 -8.13 -22.60
C PHE A 214 -6.68 -7.11 -23.73
N PHE A 215 -5.71 -6.23 -23.81
CA PHE A 215 -5.64 -5.11 -24.74
C PHE A 215 -4.27 -5.04 -25.43
N GLY A 216 -4.21 -4.40 -26.59
CA GLY A 216 -2.96 -4.19 -27.35
C GLY A 216 -2.26 -5.52 -27.64
N ASP A 217 -0.97 -5.60 -27.33
CA ASP A 217 -0.14 -6.79 -27.58
C ASP A 217 -0.60 -8.05 -26.82
N GLN A 218 -1.44 -7.88 -25.79
CA GLN A 218 -2.01 -8.97 -25.01
C GLN A 218 -3.37 -9.46 -25.55
N SER A 219 -3.95 -8.82 -26.57
CA SER A 219 -5.29 -9.16 -27.09
C SER A 219 -5.43 -10.62 -27.50
N GLY A 220 -4.35 -11.24 -28.00
CA GLY A 220 -4.31 -12.67 -28.32
C GLY A 220 -4.55 -13.61 -27.13
N LEU A 221 -4.37 -13.12 -25.89
CA LEU A 221 -4.63 -13.89 -24.67
C LEU A 221 -6.13 -14.03 -24.34
N ASN A 222 -7.03 -13.39 -25.10
CA ASN A 222 -8.46 -13.68 -25.03
C ASN A 222 -8.77 -15.12 -25.45
N ASP A 223 -7.95 -15.72 -26.33
CA ASP A 223 -8.07 -17.12 -26.69
C ASP A 223 -7.59 -18.05 -25.56
N GLN A 224 -8.43 -19.02 -25.19
CA GLN A 224 -8.15 -19.90 -24.05
C GLN A 224 -6.90 -20.77 -24.25
N ARG A 225 -6.63 -21.21 -25.49
CA ARG A 225 -5.44 -22.02 -25.79
C ARG A 225 -4.18 -21.19 -25.76
N ALA A 226 -4.24 -19.96 -26.28
CA ALA A 226 -3.14 -19.00 -26.20
C ALA A 226 -2.81 -18.63 -24.75
N PHE A 227 -3.84 -18.39 -23.94
CA PHE A 227 -3.66 -18.11 -22.51
C PHE A 227 -3.05 -19.30 -21.75
N ALA A 228 -3.53 -20.51 -21.99
CA ALA A 228 -2.95 -21.72 -21.39
C ALA A 228 -1.48 -21.93 -21.80
N ARG A 229 -1.12 -21.67 -23.06
CA ARG A 229 0.29 -21.69 -23.55
C ARG A 229 1.14 -20.62 -22.88
N HIS A 230 0.61 -19.41 -22.71
CA HIS A 230 1.29 -18.32 -21.98
C HIS A 230 1.60 -18.72 -20.52
N LEU A 231 0.69 -19.42 -19.84
CA LEU A 231 0.88 -19.86 -18.46
C LEU A 231 1.81 -21.08 -18.32
N ALA A 232 1.99 -21.88 -19.35
CA ALA A 232 2.75 -23.14 -19.29
C ALA A 232 4.21 -22.96 -18.78
N PRO A 233 5.03 -22.02 -19.29
CA PRO A 233 6.37 -21.78 -18.75
C PRO A 233 6.33 -21.25 -17.31
N ILE A 234 5.32 -20.45 -16.95
CA ILE A 234 5.17 -19.84 -15.61
C ILE A 234 4.89 -20.93 -14.56
N ARG A 235 4.19 -22.01 -14.93
CA ARG A 235 3.97 -23.18 -14.06
C ARG A 235 5.26 -23.90 -13.69
N LYS A 236 6.26 -23.88 -14.57
CA LYS A 236 7.57 -24.52 -14.34
C LYS A 236 8.52 -23.64 -13.53
N LYS A 237 8.31 -22.34 -13.51
CA LYS A 237 9.15 -21.41 -12.75
C LYS A 237 8.99 -21.62 -11.25
N LYS A 238 10.09 -21.37 -10.51
CA LYS A 238 10.04 -21.26 -9.07
C LYS A 238 9.48 -19.89 -8.69
N TRP A 239 8.36 -19.87 -7.97
CA TRP A 239 7.80 -18.65 -7.42
C TRP A 239 8.47 -18.29 -6.10
N VAL A 240 8.89 -17.05 -5.97
CA VAL A 240 9.65 -16.61 -4.80
C VAL A 240 8.71 -16.23 -3.69
N VAL A 241 8.82 -16.94 -2.59
CA VAL A 241 8.29 -16.52 -1.29
C VAL A 241 9.51 -16.26 -0.40
N PHE A 242 9.52 -15.08 0.21
CA PHE A 242 10.59 -14.66 1.09
C PHE A 242 10.06 -14.55 2.51
N ALA A 243 10.74 -15.17 3.47
CA ALA A 243 10.43 -15.05 4.88
C ALA A 243 11.67 -14.55 5.61
N LYS A 244 11.49 -13.50 6.41
CA LYS A 244 12.53 -13.01 7.33
C LYS A 244 12.33 -13.60 8.72
N PRO A 245 13.42 -13.83 9.45
CA PRO A 245 13.38 -14.11 10.88
C PRO A 245 12.55 -13.05 11.63
N PRO A 246 12.04 -13.40 12.81
CA PRO A 246 11.18 -12.50 13.56
C PRO A 246 11.91 -11.22 13.97
N PHE A 247 11.15 -10.15 14.05
CA PHE A 247 11.61 -8.90 14.66
C PHE A 247 11.72 -9.06 16.16
N SER A 248 12.71 -8.40 16.77
CA SER A 248 12.88 -8.36 18.22
C SER A 248 11.85 -7.42 18.83
N GLY A 249 10.75 -7.97 19.33
CA GLY A 249 9.74 -7.26 20.10
C GLY A 249 8.66 -6.52 19.31
N PRO A 250 7.58 -6.12 19.97
CA PRO A 250 6.41 -5.47 19.37
C PRO A 250 6.74 -4.09 18.76
N GLU A 251 7.60 -3.30 19.37
CA GLU A 251 7.99 -1.97 18.87
C GLU A 251 8.66 -2.05 17.50
N ALA A 252 9.56 -3.02 17.29
CA ALA A 252 10.20 -3.24 16.00
C ALA A 252 9.20 -3.64 14.91
N VAL A 253 8.17 -4.42 15.27
CA VAL A 253 7.05 -4.79 14.40
C VAL A 253 6.24 -3.55 14.01
N LEU A 254 5.90 -2.71 14.99
CA LEU A 254 5.16 -1.48 14.76
C LEU A 254 5.94 -0.52 13.85
N ALA A 255 7.21 -0.28 14.14
CA ALA A 255 8.08 0.54 13.30
C ALA A 255 8.19 -0.01 11.87
N TYR A 256 8.16 -1.33 11.71
CA TYR A 256 8.18 -1.99 10.42
C TYR A 256 6.83 -1.86 9.69
N LEU A 257 5.72 -2.14 10.37
CA LEU A 257 4.36 -2.02 9.84
C LEU A 257 4.09 -0.61 9.34
N SER A 258 4.49 0.42 10.08
CA SER A 258 4.33 1.82 9.67
C SER A 258 4.98 2.13 8.33
N ARG A 259 6.12 1.47 8.04
CA ARG A 259 6.86 1.67 6.78
C ARG A 259 6.17 1.02 5.58
N TYR A 260 5.36 -0.03 5.78
CA TYR A 260 4.78 -0.82 4.68
C TYR A 260 3.29 -0.57 4.48
N THR A 261 2.51 -0.34 5.55
CA THR A 261 1.06 -0.21 5.48
C THR A 261 0.59 1.04 4.73
N HIS A 262 1.28 2.17 4.92
CA HIS A 262 0.92 3.46 4.33
C HIS A 262 1.95 3.98 3.33
N ARG A 263 2.77 3.09 2.78
CA ARG A 263 3.75 3.47 1.77
C ARG A 263 3.08 3.76 0.42
N VAL A 264 3.63 4.74 -0.31
CA VAL A 264 3.31 5.08 -1.69
C VAL A 264 4.46 4.67 -2.62
N ALA A 265 4.23 4.68 -3.92
CA ALA A 265 5.23 4.28 -4.92
C ALA A 265 6.55 5.03 -4.76
N ILE A 266 6.48 6.33 -4.43
CA ILE A 266 7.64 7.15 -4.10
C ILE A 266 7.28 8.17 -3.01
N SER A 267 8.18 8.39 -2.05
CA SER A 267 8.07 9.49 -1.08
C SER A 267 8.83 10.71 -1.57
N ASN A 268 8.40 11.93 -1.19
CA ASN A 268 9.09 13.17 -1.56
C ASN A 268 10.58 13.15 -1.16
N ARG A 269 10.95 12.50 -0.04
CA ARG A 269 12.35 12.37 0.41
C ARG A 269 13.27 11.65 -0.57
N ARG A 270 12.73 10.94 -1.55
CA ARG A 270 13.50 10.24 -2.57
C ARG A 270 13.79 11.11 -3.78
N LEU A 271 13.05 12.21 -3.98
CA LEU A 271 13.29 13.18 -5.04
C LEU A 271 14.60 13.93 -4.78
N ILE A 272 15.39 14.18 -5.82
CA ILE A 272 16.67 14.88 -5.77
C ILE A 272 16.56 16.18 -6.52
N SER A 273 16.21 16.12 -7.84
CA SER A 273 16.03 17.27 -8.72
C SER A 273 14.84 17.07 -9.65
N PHE A 274 14.38 18.20 -10.18
CA PHE A 274 13.41 18.28 -11.24
C PHE A 274 13.81 19.48 -12.12
N ASP A 275 14.22 19.20 -13.33
CA ASP A 275 14.78 20.13 -14.28
C ASP A 275 14.44 19.72 -15.73
N GLU A 276 15.08 20.30 -16.74
CA GLU A 276 14.88 19.99 -18.16
C GLU A 276 15.20 18.54 -18.52
N ALA A 277 16.19 17.93 -17.85
CA ALA A 277 16.53 16.51 -18.03
C ALA A 277 15.47 15.56 -17.49
N GLY A 278 14.60 16.04 -16.58
CA GLY A 278 13.51 15.30 -16.00
C GLY A 278 13.52 15.24 -14.48
N VAL A 279 12.99 14.15 -13.93
CA VAL A 279 12.84 13.91 -12.48
C VAL A 279 13.91 12.92 -12.03
N THR A 280 14.84 13.38 -11.21
CA THR A 280 15.90 12.54 -10.62
C THR A 280 15.52 12.12 -9.20
N PHE A 281 15.62 10.83 -8.91
CA PHE A 281 15.28 10.27 -7.62
C PHE A 281 16.15 9.08 -7.21
N ARG A 282 16.22 8.81 -5.90
CA ARG A 282 16.95 7.66 -5.33
C ARG A 282 16.12 6.39 -5.43
N TYR A 283 16.78 5.27 -5.82
CA TYR A 283 16.15 3.95 -5.78
C TYR A 283 17.13 2.89 -5.24
N LYS A 284 16.60 1.70 -4.90
CA LYS A 284 17.42 0.55 -4.51
C LYS A 284 17.48 -0.45 -5.65
N ASP A 285 18.68 -0.74 -6.13
CA ASP A 285 18.89 -1.84 -7.05
C ASP A 285 19.15 -3.13 -6.26
N TYR A 286 18.18 -4.02 -6.23
CA TYR A 286 18.27 -5.27 -5.47
C TYR A 286 19.17 -6.32 -6.13
N ARG A 287 19.70 -6.06 -7.33
CA ARG A 287 20.71 -6.92 -7.97
C ARG A 287 22.11 -6.68 -7.39
N CYS A 288 22.32 -5.54 -6.74
CA CYS A 288 23.55 -5.17 -6.06
C CYS A 288 23.42 -5.32 -4.55
N SER A 289 24.57 -5.49 -3.85
CA SER A 289 24.67 -5.56 -2.40
C SER A 289 25.43 -4.34 -1.83
N GLY A 290 25.37 -4.14 -0.51
CA GLY A 290 26.11 -3.07 0.15
C GLY A 290 25.69 -1.66 -0.27
N ALA A 291 26.66 -0.75 -0.37
CA ALA A 291 26.47 0.65 -0.73
C ALA A 291 25.97 0.82 -2.17
N ASP A 292 26.44 -0.01 -3.11
CA ASP A 292 26.11 0.03 -4.54
C ASP A 292 24.63 -0.24 -4.82
N ARG A 293 23.89 -0.71 -3.83
CA ARG A 293 22.43 -0.86 -3.91
C ARG A 293 21.71 0.48 -4.05
N HIS A 294 22.28 1.56 -3.52
CA HIS A 294 21.68 2.88 -3.52
C HIS A 294 22.09 3.66 -4.76
N ARG A 295 21.19 3.78 -5.72
CA ARG A 295 21.42 4.42 -7.02
C ARG A 295 20.44 5.57 -7.25
N THR A 296 20.75 6.40 -8.22
CA THR A 296 19.88 7.45 -8.75
C THR A 296 19.39 7.09 -10.14
N MET A 297 18.20 7.60 -10.48
CA MET A 297 17.59 7.44 -11.81
C MET A 297 16.93 8.75 -12.19
N THR A 298 17.14 9.17 -13.42
CA THR A 298 16.42 10.30 -14.03
C THR A 298 15.41 9.76 -15.03
N LEU A 299 14.18 10.21 -14.93
CA LEU A 299 13.09 9.89 -15.86
C LEU A 299 12.55 11.16 -16.46
N HIS A 300 12.24 11.15 -17.75
CA HIS A 300 11.41 12.19 -18.34
C HIS A 300 10.12 12.37 -17.52
N ALA A 301 9.62 13.61 -17.38
CA ALA A 301 8.48 13.90 -16.49
C ALA A 301 7.24 13.07 -16.83
N ASP A 302 6.97 12.82 -18.10
CA ASP A 302 5.86 12.00 -18.58
C ASP A 302 5.95 10.54 -18.10
N GLU A 303 7.15 9.96 -18.17
CA GLU A 303 7.39 8.58 -17.72
C GLU A 303 7.33 8.49 -16.18
N PHE A 304 7.79 9.51 -15.47
CA PHE A 304 7.64 9.58 -14.02
C PHE A 304 6.16 9.60 -13.62
N ILE A 305 5.35 10.46 -14.26
CA ILE A 305 3.90 10.55 -14.04
C ILE A 305 3.23 9.20 -14.36
N ARG A 306 3.55 8.60 -15.51
CA ARG A 306 3.03 7.29 -15.91
C ARG A 306 3.36 6.21 -14.87
N ARG A 307 4.63 6.11 -14.45
CA ARG A 307 5.04 5.14 -13.41
C ARG A 307 4.37 5.40 -12.08
N PHE A 308 4.16 6.63 -11.68
CA PHE A 308 3.42 6.93 -10.47
C PHE A 308 1.96 6.46 -10.56
N LEU A 309 1.30 6.80 -11.66
CA LEU A 309 -0.14 6.53 -11.84
C LEU A 309 -0.48 5.05 -12.08
N VAL A 310 0.46 4.25 -12.54
CA VAL A 310 0.25 2.79 -12.67
C VAL A 310 -0.07 2.16 -11.31
N HIS A 311 0.37 2.75 -10.22
CA HIS A 311 0.15 2.27 -8.86
C HIS A 311 -1.14 2.76 -8.21
N VAL A 312 -1.91 3.60 -8.90
CA VAL A 312 -3.24 4.02 -8.43
C VAL A 312 -4.16 2.80 -8.45
N LEU A 313 -4.68 2.49 -7.27
CA LEU A 313 -5.55 1.33 -7.06
C LEU A 313 -7.00 1.65 -7.47
N PRO A 314 -7.77 0.64 -7.87
CA PRO A 314 -9.20 0.80 -8.13
C PRO A 314 -9.95 1.41 -6.95
N GLN A 315 -11.05 2.10 -7.23
CA GLN A 315 -11.92 2.66 -6.18
C GLN A 315 -12.44 1.55 -5.27
N GLY A 316 -12.51 1.78 -3.97
CA GLY A 316 -12.98 0.79 -3.00
C GLY A 316 -12.01 -0.37 -2.73
N PHE A 317 -10.91 -0.48 -3.45
CA PHE A 317 -9.98 -1.60 -3.24
C PHE A 317 -9.21 -1.47 -1.92
N HIS A 318 -9.40 -2.42 -1.00
CA HIS A 318 -8.70 -2.48 0.28
C HIS A 318 -7.31 -3.09 0.10
N ARG A 319 -6.26 -2.29 0.34
CA ARG A 319 -4.86 -2.73 0.22
C ARG A 319 -4.29 -3.38 1.48
N ILE A 320 -4.98 -3.25 2.61
CA ILE A 320 -4.65 -3.91 3.88
C ILE A 320 -5.80 -4.86 4.20
N ARG A 321 -5.47 -6.12 4.47
CA ARG A 321 -6.44 -7.15 4.81
C ARG A 321 -5.93 -8.01 5.96
N HIS A 322 -6.85 -8.56 6.74
CA HIS A 322 -6.55 -9.41 7.88
C HIS A 322 -7.17 -10.78 7.68
N TYR A 323 -6.44 -11.83 8.08
CA TYR A 323 -6.87 -13.21 7.89
C TYR A 323 -6.60 -14.06 9.14
N GLY A 324 -7.27 -15.23 9.21
CA GLY A 324 -7.15 -16.16 10.33
C GLY A 324 -7.55 -15.53 11.65
N LEU A 325 -6.75 -15.64 12.69
CA LEU A 325 -7.03 -15.07 14.03
C LEU A 325 -7.28 -13.56 14.01
N LEU A 326 -6.68 -12.84 13.05
CA LEU A 326 -6.82 -11.38 12.92
C LEU A 326 -7.94 -10.94 11.98
N ALA A 327 -8.75 -11.87 11.44
CA ALA A 327 -9.91 -11.54 10.63
C ALA A 327 -10.94 -10.73 11.43
N SER A 328 -11.58 -9.72 10.80
CA SER A 328 -12.38 -8.70 11.48
C SER A 328 -13.50 -9.28 12.36
N ALA A 329 -14.19 -10.32 11.90
CA ALA A 329 -15.36 -10.89 12.59
C ALA A 329 -15.04 -11.48 13.96
N GLY A 330 -13.85 -12.07 14.15
CA GLY A 330 -13.47 -12.74 15.40
C GLY A 330 -12.23 -12.15 16.09
N ARG A 331 -11.68 -11.05 15.57
CA ARG A 331 -10.37 -10.55 16.00
C ARG A 331 -10.25 -10.32 17.50
N LYS A 332 -11.19 -9.59 18.10
CA LYS A 332 -11.13 -9.28 19.54
C LYS A 332 -11.12 -10.55 20.39
N ALA A 333 -12.03 -11.48 20.12
CA ALA A 333 -12.11 -12.76 20.84
C ALA A 333 -10.85 -13.62 20.62
N ASN A 334 -10.38 -13.71 19.37
CA ASN A 334 -9.17 -14.49 19.06
C ASN A 334 -7.90 -13.90 19.71
N VAL A 335 -7.76 -12.56 19.74
CA VAL A 335 -6.62 -11.89 20.39
C VAL A 335 -6.69 -12.06 21.90
N ALA A 336 -7.89 -11.93 22.52
CA ALA A 336 -8.08 -12.19 23.93
C ALA A 336 -7.72 -13.64 24.28
N ARG A 337 -8.23 -14.61 23.51
CA ARG A 337 -7.89 -16.03 23.70
C ARG A 337 -6.39 -16.31 23.53
N ALA A 338 -5.75 -15.70 22.54
CA ALA A 338 -4.31 -15.86 22.35
C ALA A 338 -3.50 -15.31 23.53
N ARG A 339 -3.90 -14.17 24.12
CA ARG A 339 -3.27 -13.58 25.31
C ARG A 339 -3.46 -14.46 26.55
N GLU A 340 -4.64 -14.99 26.74
CA GLU A 340 -4.94 -15.96 27.82
C GLU A 340 -4.01 -17.19 27.70
N LEU A 341 -3.93 -17.80 26.53
CA LEU A 341 -3.08 -18.96 26.27
C LEU A 341 -1.56 -18.67 26.36
N LEU A 342 -1.17 -17.40 26.19
CA LEU A 342 0.19 -16.93 26.40
C LEU A 342 0.46 -16.51 27.85
N ALA A 343 -0.50 -16.64 28.74
CA ALA A 343 -0.42 -16.21 30.15
C ALA A 343 0.03 -14.75 30.30
N VAL A 344 -0.46 -13.86 29.40
CA VAL A 344 -0.19 -12.43 29.49
C VAL A 344 -0.94 -11.87 30.70
N PRO A 345 -0.26 -11.22 31.65
CA PRO A 345 -0.97 -10.54 32.74
C PRO A 345 -2.00 -9.57 32.17
N MET A 346 -3.24 -9.66 32.62
CA MET A 346 -4.25 -8.65 32.31
C MET A 346 -3.78 -7.32 32.91
N THR A 347 -3.30 -6.43 32.09
CA THR A 347 -3.16 -5.02 32.51
C THR A 347 -4.58 -4.52 32.67
N ASP A 348 -4.92 -4.11 33.89
CA ASP A 348 -6.18 -3.41 34.16
C ASP A 348 -6.26 -2.19 33.21
N GLU A 349 -7.13 -2.29 32.21
CA GLU A 349 -7.44 -1.18 31.27
C GLU A 349 -8.26 -0.07 31.98
N THR A 350 -8.12 0.06 33.31
CA THR A 350 -8.75 1.13 34.10
C THR A 350 -7.94 2.43 34.12
N ALA A 351 -6.80 2.52 33.46
CA ALA A 351 -6.26 3.80 33.11
C ALA A 351 -7.16 4.41 32.02
N ALA A 352 -8.06 5.32 32.45
CA ALA A 352 -8.82 6.15 31.54
C ALA A 352 -7.86 6.70 30.48
N PRO A 353 -8.21 6.64 29.18
CA PRO A 353 -7.34 7.21 28.17
C PRO A 353 -7.09 8.65 28.56
N ASP A 354 -5.79 9.01 28.71
CA ASP A 354 -5.38 10.39 28.88
C ASP A 354 -6.21 11.25 27.91
N ALA A 355 -6.74 12.36 28.42
CA ALA A 355 -7.56 13.29 27.64
C ALA A 355 -6.95 13.45 26.24
N PRO A 356 -7.73 13.39 25.15
CA PRO A 356 -7.24 13.30 23.80
C PRO A 356 -6.18 14.38 23.59
N SER A 357 -4.92 13.96 23.52
CA SER A 357 -3.81 14.88 23.27
C SER A 357 -4.13 15.62 21.98
N ASP A 358 -4.16 16.94 22.03
CA ASP A 358 -4.46 17.77 20.87
C ASP A 358 -3.55 17.32 19.71
N PRO A 359 -4.11 16.80 18.59
CA PRO A 359 -3.31 16.23 17.51
C PRO A 359 -2.47 17.29 16.79
N ARG A 360 -2.61 18.54 17.16
CA ARG A 360 -1.86 19.66 16.60
C ARG A 360 -0.43 19.67 17.16
N PRO A 361 0.58 19.84 16.31
CA PRO A 361 1.94 19.99 16.80
C PRO A 361 2.08 21.26 17.64
N PRO A 362 2.92 21.25 18.69
CA PRO A 362 3.14 22.40 19.53
C PRO A 362 3.70 23.60 18.73
N CYS A 363 3.59 24.78 19.30
CA CYS A 363 4.11 26.01 18.71
C CYS A 363 5.62 25.87 18.39
N PRO A 364 6.04 26.16 17.14
CA PRO A 364 7.44 26.05 16.76
C PRO A 364 8.34 27.13 17.42
N CYS A 365 7.74 28.14 18.03
CA CYS A 365 8.44 29.25 18.68
C CYS A 365 8.68 28.99 20.17
N CYS A 366 7.66 28.60 20.94
CA CYS A 366 7.73 28.46 22.39
C CYS A 366 7.31 27.06 22.91
N GLY A 367 6.84 26.17 22.05
CA GLY A 367 6.32 24.86 22.46
C GLY A 367 4.89 24.87 23.02
N GLY A 368 4.26 26.01 23.12
CA GLY A 368 2.92 26.18 23.67
C GLY A 368 1.80 25.63 22.81
N ARG A 369 0.59 25.67 23.31
CA ARG A 369 -0.59 25.13 22.65
C ARG A 369 -1.02 25.98 21.45
N MET A 370 -1.30 25.32 20.32
CA MET A 370 -1.84 25.97 19.12
C MET A 370 -3.36 25.81 19.08
N VAL A 371 -4.09 26.93 18.89
CA VAL A 371 -5.55 26.95 18.76
C VAL A 371 -5.99 27.45 17.37
N VAL A 372 -7.15 27.03 16.91
CA VAL A 372 -7.73 27.51 15.67
C VAL A 372 -8.37 28.86 15.93
N ILE A 373 -7.88 29.92 15.26
CA ILE A 373 -8.43 31.27 15.32
C ILE A 373 -9.53 31.45 14.27
N GLU A 374 -9.29 30.94 13.06
CA GLU A 374 -10.19 31.15 11.93
C GLU A 374 -10.15 29.91 10.99
N THR A 375 -11.31 29.59 10.38
CA THR A 375 -11.41 28.55 9.36
C THR A 375 -11.44 29.19 7.97
N LEU A 376 -10.44 28.89 7.15
CA LEU A 376 -10.31 29.36 5.77
C LEU A 376 -11.09 28.46 4.82
N LYS A 377 -12.03 29.03 4.08
CA LYS A 377 -12.83 28.31 3.08
C LYS A 377 -11.96 27.86 1.89
N PRO A 378 -12.29 26.72 1.24
CA PRO A 378 -11.62 26.31 0.01
C PRO A 378 -11.78 27.36 -1.09
N THR A 379 -10.67 27.67 -1.77
CA THR A 379 -10.67 28.55 -2.95
C THR A 379 -10.85 27.75 -4.25
N PHE A 380 -10.96 26.43 -4.15
CA PHE A 380 -11.12 25.53 -5.29
C PHE A 380 -12.53 25.67 -5.89
N ARG A 381 -12.62 26.25 -7.06
CA ARG A 381 -13.78 26.07 -7.94
C ARG A 381 -13.57 24.79 -8.73
N ALA A 382 -14.50 23.83 -8.62
CA ALA A 382 -14.50 22.66 -9.47
C ALA A 382 -14.40 23.12 -10.93
N ARG A 383 -13.33 22.71 -11.63
CA ARG A 383 -13.25 22.95 -13.09
C ARG A 383 -14.42 22.21 -13.72
N ALA A 384 -15.32 22.94 -14.36
CA ALA A 384 -16.27 22.34 -15.27
C ALA A 384 -15.51 21.46 -16.26
N PRO A 385 -15.99 20.26 -16.60
CA PRO A 385 -15.37 19.46 -17.63
C PRO A 385 -15.19 20.31 -18.88
N PRO A 386 -14.06 20.21 -19.61
CA PRO A 386 -13.87 20.95 -20.84
C PRO A 386 -15.08 20.68 -21.74
N ARG A 387 -15.78 21.73 -22.15
CA ARG A 387 -16.85 21.60 -23.16
C ARG A 387 -16.16 21.09 -24.42
N LEU A 388 -16.49 19.87 -24.82
CA LEU A 388 -16.11 19.36 -26.13
C LEU A 388 -16.66 20.35 -27.15
N ARG A 389 -15.80 21.09 -27.84
CA ARG A 389 -16.21 21.83 -29.02
C ARG A 389 -16.75 20.81 -30.02
N PRO A 390 -17.97 20.94 -30.52
CA PRO A 390 -18.41 20.13 -31.64
C PRO A 390 -17.42 20.33 -32.80
N PRO A 391 -17.14 19.26 -33.58
CA PRO A 391 -16.30 19.42 -34.75
C PRO A 391 -16.85 20.53 -35.65
N ALA A 392 -16.00 21.46 -36.02
CA ALA A 392 -16.35 22.49 -37.01
C ALA A 392 -16.61 21.77 -38.32
N GLY A 393 -17.85 21.81 -38.80
CA GLY A 393 -18.21 21.26 -40.12
C GLY A 393 -19.46 20.36 -40.15
N MET A 394 -20.58 20.84 -39.65
CA MET A 394 -21.89 20.38 -40.17
C MET A 394 -22.75 21.67 -40.29
N VAL A 395 -22.58 22.36 -41.41
CA VAL A 395 -23.58 23.30 -41.89
C VAL A 395 -24.69 22.43 -42.50
N ALA A 396 -25.85 22.45 -41.87
CA ALA A 396 -27.04 21.84 -42.44
C ALA A 396 -27.41 22.64 -43.72
N SER A 397 -27.48 21.93 -44.82
CA SER A 397 -28.16 22.35 -46.05
C SER A 397 -29.64 22.02 -45.96
#